data_3eb81e5a97b4d6d1ac58391b42016a71
#
_entry.id   3eb81e5a97b4d6d1ac58391b42016a71
#
_cell.length_a   1.000
_cell.length_b   1.000
_cell.length_c   1.000
_cell.angle_alpha   90.00
_cell.angle_beta   90.00
_cell.angle_gamma   90.00
#
_symmetry.space_group_name_H-M   'P 1'
#
loop_
_entity.id
_entity.type
_entity.pdbx_description
1 polymer ?
#
loop_
_entity_poly.entity_id
_entity_poly.type
_entity_poly.pdbx_seq_one_letter_code
_entity_poly.pdbx_strand_id
1 'polypeptide(L)'
;MKLMVSSVTKMSNRHQVREKAVKTIFQLIRPQVPVSLDQACAFALEAGNDPEAGFEGSDAYLDRLVQGVNQTAEELDQRISHYLAEDWTLDRLARIDLAILRVAFYELLYVSEDEVPSKVAVNEAVELAKTFSDDKSKQFINGVLAGLLKDLKN
;
A
#
# COMPACT_ATOMS: atom_id res chain seq x y z
N MET A 1 28.05 -11.16 11.88
CA MET A 1 27.23 -10.38 12.79
C MET A 1 26.42 -9.29 12.09
N LYS A 2 27.06 -8.50 11.25
CA LYS A 2 26.33 -7.50 10.47
C LYS A 2 25.24 -8.12 9.58
N LEU A 3 25.50 -9.31 9.04
CA LEU A 3 24.52 -9.99 8.18
C LEU A 3 23.27 -10.40 8.96
N MET A 4 23.44 -10.88 10.19
CA MET A 4 22.29 -11.23 11.03
C MET A 4 21.45 -10.01 11.38
N VAL A 5 22.10 -8.92 11.75
CA VAL A 5 21.40 -7.68 12.09
C VAL A 5 20.66 -7.15 10.86
N SER A 6 21.31 -7.17 9.69
CA SER A 6 20.66 -6.74 8.45
C SER A 6 19.46 -7.60 8.09
N SER A 7 19.58 -8.92 8.26
CA SER A 7 18.47 -9.84 7.98
C SER A 7 17.28 -9.59 8.91
N VAL A 8 17.55 -9.43 10.20
CA VAL A 8 16.49 -9.15 11.18
C VAL A 8 15.83 -7.80 10.87
N THR A 9 16.63 -6.80 10.55
CA THR A 9 16.14 -5.47 10.21
C THR A 9 15.25 -5.53 8.95
N LYS A 10 15.68 -6.28 7.93
CA LYS A 10 14.90 -6.44 6.69
C LYS A 10 13.58 -7.13 6.94
N MET A 11 13.56 -8.16 7.80
CA MET A 11 12.32 -8.85 8.14
C MET A 11 11.34 -7.94 8.85
N SER A 12 11.85 -7.07 9.75
CA SER A 12 10.99 -6.13 10.49
C SER A 12 10.56 -4.95 9.63
N ASN A 13 11.17 -4.75 8.45
CA ASN A 13 10.92 -3.59 7.59
C ASN A 13 9.75 -3.77 6.63
N ARG A 14 9.09 -4.94 6.60
CA ARG A 14 7.97 -5.17 5.69
C ARG A 14 6.84 -4.17 5.91
N HIS A 15 6.56 -3.86 7.17
CA HIS A 15 5.58 -2.82 7.51
C HIS A 15 6.05 -1.45 7.02
N GLN A 16 7.31 -1.12 7.23
CA GLN A 16 7.90 0.14 6.76
C GLN A 16 7.88 0.23 5.24
N VAL A 17 8.14 -0.88 4.55
CA VAL A 17 8.07 -0.93 3.09
C VAL A 17 6.66 -0.55 2.63
N ARG A 18 5.63 -1.10 3.27
CA ARG A 18 4.25 -0.77 2.91
C ARG A 18 3.92 0.68 3.18
N GLU A 19 4.42 1.25 4.29
CA GLU A 19 4.26 2.67 4.57
C GLU A 19 4.87 3.53 3.47
N LYS A 20 6.08 3.20 3.04
CA LYS A 20 6.78 3.94 1.98
C LYS A 20 6.05 3.78 0.65
N ALA A 21 5.55 2.59 0.36
CA ALA A 21 4.77 2.35 -0.84
C ALA A 21 3.51 3.21 -0.86
N VAL A 22 2.76 3.24 0.24
CA VAL A 22 1.55 4.05 0.35
C VAL A 22 1.87 5.53 0.17
N LYS A 23 2.94 6.03 0.80
CA LYS A 23 3.37 7.43 0.66
C LYS A 23 3.73 7.75 -0.79
N THR A 24 4.39 6.84 -1.47
CA THR A 24 4.74 7.02 -2.88
C THR A 24 3.50 7.10 -3.75
N ILE A 25 2.61 6.13 -3.61
CA ILE A 25 1.38 6.06 -4.42
C ILE A 25 0.46 7.26 -4.11
N PHE A 26 0.38 7.67 -2.85
CA PHE A 26 -0.40 8.84 -2.46
C PHE A 26 -0.03 10.08 -3.28
N GLN A 27 1.26 10.30 -3.48
CA GLN A 27 1.74 11.48 -4.21
C GLN A 27 1.34 11.45 -5.69
N LEU A 28 1.08 10.26 -6.23
CA LEU A 28 0.72 10.10 -7.64
C LEU A 28 -0.78 10.21 -7.88
N ILE A 29 -1.59 10.21 -6.82
CA ILE A 29 -3.05 10.31 -6.94
C ILE A 29 -3.47 11.76 -6.96
N ARG A 30 -4.02 12.19 -8.10
CA ARG A 30 -4.54 13.56 -8.29
C ARG A 30 -3.54 14.62 -7.81
N PRO A 31 -2.29 14.59 -8.29
CA PRO A 31 -1.28 15.53 -7.82
C PRO A 31 -1.60 16.94 -8.32
N GLN A 32 -1.31 17.93 -7.49
CA GLN A 32 -1.46 19.34 -7.88
C GLN A 32 -0.40 19.75 -8.90
N VAL A 33 0.78 19.12 -8.79
CA VAL A 33 1.90 19.36 -9.70
C VAL A 33 2.32 17.98 -10.21
N PRO A 34 2.58 17.82 -11.52
CA PRO A 34 3.00 16.53 -12.04
C PRO A 34 4.23 16.00 -11.30
N VAL A 35 4.18 14.74 -10.92
CA VAL A 35 5.25 14.07 -10.16
C VAL A 35 5.56 12.75 -10.84
N SER A 36 6.85 12.48 -11.09
CA SER A 36 7.25 11.18 -11.63
C SER A 36 7.27 10.14 -10.51
N LEU A 37 7.24 8.87 -10.90
CA LEU A 37 7.35 7.78 -9.93
C LEU A 37 8.64 7.86 -9.14
N ASP A 38 9.75 8.16 -9.82
CA ASP A 38 11.06 8.28 -9.16
C ASP A 38 11.09 9.41 -8.14
N GLN A 39 10.51 10.56 -8.48
CA GLN A 39 10.42 11.69 -7.55
C GLN A 39 9.56 11.35 -6.34
N ALA A 40 8.42 10.71 -6.57
CA ALA A 40 7.51 10.32 -5.49
C ALA A 40 8.18 9.32 -4.55
N CYS A 41 8.88 8.34 -5.12
CA CYS A 41 9.59 7.35 -4.33
C CYS A 41 10.71 7.98 -3.51
N ALA A 42 11.51 8.85 -4.11
CA ALA A 42 12.60 9.54 -3.42
C ALA A 42 12.07 10.37 -2.24
N PHE A 43 10.98 11.10 -2.46
CA PHE A 43 10.36 11.90 -1.40
C PHE A 43 9.88 11.01 -0.25
N ALA A 44 9.23 9.89 -0.57
CA ALA A 44 8.73 8.97 0.44
C ALA A 44 9.86 8.32 1.25
N LEU A 45 11.00 8.05 0.60
CA LEU A 45 12.15 7.48 1.28
C LEU A 45 12.78 8.46 2.26
N GLU A 46 12.79 9.75 1.92
CA GLU A 46 13.32 10.77 2.81
C GLU A 46 12.38 11.12 3.94
N ALA A 47 11.09 11.21 3.65
CA ALA A 47 10.09 11.65 4.61
C ALA A 47 9.92 10.59 5.71
N GLY A 48 10.16 11.01 6.94
CA GLY A 48 10.03 10.11 8.10
C GLY A 48 11.05 9.00 8.13
N ASN A 49 12.14 9.13 7.38
CA ASN A 49 13.19 8.14 7.38
C ASN A 49 14.03 8.30 8.65
N ASP A 50 14.00 7.27 9.48
CA ASP A 50 14.76 7.22 10.72
C ASP A 50 15.94 6.27 10.51
N PRO A 51 17.19 6.78 10.57
CA PRO A 51 18.35 5.92 10.40
C PRO A 51 18.41 4.77 11.41
N GLU A 52 17.85 4.98 12.58
CA GLU A 52 17.83 3.96 13.63
C GLU A 52 16.82 2.85 13.33
N ALA A 53 15.84 3.10 12.47
CA ALA A 53 14.87 2.09 12.10
C ALA A 53 15.45 1.03 11.14
N GLY A 54 16.65 1.26 10.62
CA GLY A 54 17.33 0.27 9.80
C GLY A 54 16.89 0.20 8.34
N PHE A 55 16.09 1.14 7.88
CA PHE A 55 15.66 1.19 6.49
C PHE A 55 16.67 2.02 5.68
N GLU A 56 17.30 1.40 4.70
CA GLU A 56 18.39 2.00 3.94
C GLU A 56 17.95 2.57 2.59
N GLY A 57 16.66 2.75 2.37
CA GLY A 57 16.17 3.42 1.19
C GLY A 57 16.10 2.58 -0.08
N SER A 58 16.58 1.35 -0.04
CA SER A 58 16.54 0.44 -1.19
C SER A 58 15.99 -0.91 -0.73
N ASP A 59 14.91 -1.35 -1.36
CA ASP A 59 14.29 -2.62 -1.04
C ASP A 59 13.57 -3.16 -2.27
N ALA A 60 13.87 -4.40 -2.62
CA ALA A 60 13.30 -5.02 -3.82
C ALA A 60 11.78 -5.12 -3.74
N TYR A 61 11.25 -5.39 -2.56
CA TYR A 61 9.80 -5.49 -2.40
C TYR A 61 9.13 -4.12 -2.54
N LEU A 62 9.76 -3.07 -2.02
CA LEU A 62 9.25 -1.71 -2.21
C LEU A 62 9.18 -1.38 -3.69
N ASP A 63 10.24 -1.65 -4.44
CA ASP A 63 10.27 -1.40 -5.89
C ASP A 63 9.16 -2.19 -6.59
N ARG A 64 8.99 -3.44 -6.22
CA ARG A 64 7.94 -4.29 -6.79
C ARG A 64 6.56 -3.71 -6.53
N LEU A 65 6.29 -3.25 -5.31
CA LEU A 65 4.99 -2.67 -4.97
C LEU A 65 4.73 -1.38 -5.73
N VAL A 66 5.67 -0.43 -5.69
CA VAL A 66 5.41 0.88 -6.31
C VAL A 66 5.31 0.78 -7.82
N GLN A 67 6.19 0.00 -8.45
CA GLN A 67 6.14 -0.19 -9.90
C GLN A 67 4.91 -0.98 -10.31
N GLY A 68 4.62 -2.07 -9.59
CA GLY A 68 3.47 -2.90 -9.88
C GLY A 68 2.15 -2.16 -9.74
N VAL A 69 1.98 -1.42 -8.65
CA VAL A 69 0.78 -0.61 -8.45
C VAL A 69 0.65 0.46 -9.53
N ASN A 70 1.75 1.14 -9.84
CA ASN A 70 1.72 2.20 -10.85
C ASN A 70 1.35 1.64 -12.24
N GLN A 71 1.88 0.49 -12.60
CA GLN A 71 1.60 -0.13 -13.90
C GLN A 71 0.18 -0.66 -14.01
N THR A 72 -0.42 -1.08 -12.89
CA THR A 72 -1.76 -1.67 -12.87
C THR A 72 -2.82 -0.76 -12.24
N ALA A 73 -2.52 0.52 -12.08
CA ALA A 73 -3.40 1.45 -11.36
C ALA A 73 -4.82 1.47 -11.92
N GLU A 74 -4.99 1.52 -13.24
CA GLU A 74 -6.32 1.54 -13.84
C GLU A 74 -7.10 0.27 -13.52
N GLU A 75 -6.46 -0.88 -13.65
CA GLU A 75 -7.07 -2.16 -13.35
C GLU A 75 -7.43 -2.26 -11.88
N LEU A 76 -6.51 -1.82 -11.00
CA LEU A 76 -6.77 -1.82 -9.57
C LEU A 76 -7.97 -0.93 -9.23
N ASP A 77 -8.03 0.25 -9.83
CA ASP A 77 -9.13 1.20 -9.60
C ASP A 77 -10.47 0.61 -10.03
N GLN A 78 -10.51 -0.07 -11.17
CA GLN A 78 -11.72 -0.75 -11.63
C GLN A 78 -12.17 -1.82 -10.62
N ARG A 79 -11.23 -2.59 -10.10
CA ARG A 79 -11.53 -3.63 -9.12
C ARG A 79 -12.00 -3.02 -7.80
N ILE A 80 -11.34 -1.94 -7.36
CA ILE A 80 -11.75 -1.24 -6.13
C ILE A 80 -13.18 -0.69 -6.28
N SER A 81 -13.48 -0.08 -7.42
CA SER A 81 -14.81 0.50 -7.69
C SER A 81 -15.92 -0.52 -7.52
N HIS A 82 -15.66 -1.77 -7.83
CA HIS A 82 -16.64 -2.85 -7.74
C HIS A 82 -17.16 -3.02 -6.30
N TYR A 83 -16.36 -2.66 -5.31
CA TYR A 83 -16.70 -2.86 -3.89
C TYR A 83 -17.15 -1.59 -3.18
N LEU A 84 -17.31 -0.49 -3.91
CA LEU A 84 -17.79 0.75 -3.34
C LEU A 84 -19.32 0.76 -3.32
N ALA A 85 -19.90 1.56 -2.42
CA ALA A 85 -21.33 1.77 -2.39
C ALA A 85 -21.81 2.35 -3.73
N GLU A 86 -23.07 2.08 -4.09
CA GLU A 86 -23.62 2.34 -5.41
C GLU A 86 -23.40 3.76 -5.93
N ASP A 87 -23.55 4.74 -5.05
CA ASP A 87 -23.41 6.16 -5.41
C ASP A 87 -22.06 6.75 -5.00
N TRP A 88 -21.09 5.90 -4.65
CA TRP A 88 -19.77 6.34 -4.23
C TRP A 88 -18.75 6.05 -5.33
N THR A 89 -17.96 7.05 -5.69
CA THR A 89 -16.99 6.95 -6.78
C THR A 89 -15.56 7.15 -6.27
N LEU A 90 -14.59 6.69 -7.06
CA LEU A 90 -13.18 6.75 -6.67
C LEU A 90 -12.69 8.16 -6.39
N ASP A 91 -13.15 9.14 -7.17
CA ASP A 91 -12.74 10.53 -6.99
C ASP A 91 -13.25 11.15 -5.69
N ARG A 92 -14.22 10.50 -5.05
CA ARG A 92 -14.75 10.95 -3.75
C ARG A 92 -14.00 10.34 -2.58
N LEU A 93 -13.14 9.37 -2.83
CA LEU A 93 -12.33 8.78 -1.78
C LEU A 93 -11.20 9.73 -1.39
N ALA A 94 -10.83 9.72 -0.11
CA ALA A 94 -9.63 10.39 0.33
C ALA A 94 -8.43 9.77 -0.40
N ARG A 95 -7.47 10.61 -0.79
CA ARG A 95 -6.29 10.13 -1.51
C ARG A 95 -5.55 9.04 -0.74
N ILE A 96 -5.45 9.21 0.57
CA ILE A 96 -4.74 8.22 1.39
C ILE A 96 -5.47 6.88 1.41
N ASP A 97 -6.79 6.89 1.45
CA ASP A 97 -7.58 5.65 1.43
C ASP A 97 -7.39 4.92 0.10
N LEU A 98 -7.41 5.65 -1.01
CA LEU A 98 -7.18 5.05 -2.31
C LEU A 98 -5.77 4.49 -2.43
N ALA A 99 -4.77 5.20 -1.91
CA ALA A 99 -3.38 4.70 -1.92
C ALA A 99 -3.27 3.38 -1.15
N ILE A 100 -3.85 3.31 0.04
CA ILE A 100 -3.84 2.10 0.84
C ILE A 100 -4.54 0.95 0.11
N LEU A 101 -5.71 1.23 -0.47
CA LEU A 101 -6.47 0.22 -1.21
C LEU A 101 -5.71 -0.28 -2.44
N ARG A 102 -5.04 0.60 -3.17
CA ARG A 102 -4.25 0.18 -4.34
C ARG A 102 -3.14 -0.79 -3.94
N VAL A 103 -2.41 -0.47 -2.87
CA VAL A 103 -1.33 -1.35 -2.40
C VAL A 103 -1.90 -2.69 -1.93
N ALA A 104 -2.97 -2.67 -1.15
CA ALA A 104 -3.59 -3.89 -0.63
C ALA A 104 -4.15 -4.76 -1.76
N PHE A 105 -4.85 -4.16 -2.72
CA PHE A 105 -5.38 -4.90 -3.86
C PHE A 105 -4.26 -5.51 -4.69
N TYR A 106 -3.17 -4.77 -4.87
CA TYR A 106 -2.02 -5.32 -5.60
C TYR A 106 -1.48 -6.56 -4.89
N GLU A 107 -1.28 -6.49 -3.59
CA GLU A 107 -0.77 -7.65 -2.84
C GLU A 107 -1.74 -8.84 -2.91
N LEU A 108 -3.04 -8.58 -2.81
CA LEU A 108 -4.04 -9.64 -2.86
C LEU A 108 -4.20 -10.27 -4.24
N LEU A 109 -4.00 -9.50 -5.29
CA LEU A 109 -4.24 -9.97 -6.67
C LEU A 109 -2.98 -10.46 -7.37
N TYR A 110 -1.82 -9.88 -7.06
CA TYR A 110 -0.59 -10.13 -7.83
C TYR A 110 0.55 -10.74 -7.05
N VAL A 111 0.46 -10.78 -5.71
CA VAL A 111 1.48 -11.41 -4.89
C VAL A 111 0.92 -12.74 -4.40
N SER A 112 1.74 -13.81 -4.46
CA SER A 112 1.26 -15.13 -4.08
C SER A 112 0.91 -15.19 -2.58
N GLU A 113 -0.04 -16.06 -2.27
CA GLU A 113 -0.44 -16.30 -0.88
C GLU A 113 0.75 -16.79 -0.03
N ASP A 114 1.68 -17.51 -0.64
CA ASP A 114 2.86 -18.02 0.06
C ASP A 114 3.81 -16.89 0.45
N GLU A 115 3.92 -15.85 -0.38
CA GLU A 115 4.76 -14.70 -0.07
C GLU A 115 4.11 -13.76 0.93
N VAL A 116 2.83 -13.43 0.70
CA VAL A 116 2.06 -12.55 1.57
C VAL A 116 0.68 -13.17 1.74
N PRO A 117 0.43 -13.82 2.88
CA PRO A 117 -0.91 -14.35 3.14
C PRO A 117 -1.95 -13.23 3.07
N SER A 118 -3.11 -13.53 2.50
CA SER A 118 -4.19 -12.55 2.34
C SER A 118 -4.54 -11.87 3.66
N LYS A 119 -4.55 -12.65 4.74
CA LYS A 119 -4.84 -12.13 6.07
C LYS A 119 -3.84 -11.06 6.50
N VAL A 120 -2.57 -11.27 6.17
CA VAL A 120 -1.51 -10.30 6.48
C VAL A 120 -1.71 -9.02 5.67
N ALA A 121 -1.99 -9.16 4.37
CA ALA A 121 -2.22 -7.98 3.51
C ALA A 121 -3.38 -7.14 4.03
N VAL A 122 -4.49 -7.76 4.41
CA VAL A 122 -5.66 -7.05 4.95
C VAL A 122 -5.33 -6.39 6.28
N ASN A 123 -4.70 -7.10 7.20
CA ASN A 123 -4.36 -6.55 8.51
C ASN A 123 -3.41 -5.36 8.39
N GLU A 124 -2.43 -5.45 7.50
CA GLU A 124 -1.50 -4.35 7.27
C GLU A 124 -2.20 -3.12 6.69
N ALA A 125 -3.12 -3.31 5.76
CA ALA A 125 -3.89 -2.21 5.19
C ALA A 125 -4.73 -1.51 6.27
N VAL A 126 -5.36 -2.29 7.15
CA VAL A 126 -6.16 -1.74 8.24
C VAL A 126 -5.28 -0.96 9.22
N GLU A 127 -4.09 -1.47 9.53
CA GLU A 127 -3.14 -0.77 10.39
C GLU A 127 -2.65 0.52 9.75
N LEU A 128 -2.41 0.53 8.44
CA LEU A 128 -2.02 1.75 7.72
C LEU A 128 -3.14 2.78 7.75
N ALA A 129 -4.38 2.36 7.61
CA ALA A 129 -5.52 3.26 7.71
C ALA A 129 -5.61 3.88 9.09
N LYS A 130 -5.35 3.09 10.12
CA LYS A 130 -5.33 3.56 11.50
C LYS A 130 -4.21 4.58 11.73
N THR A 131 -3.05 4.36 11.12
CA THR A 131 -1.88 5.24 11.26
C THR A 131 -2.06 6.56 10.50
N PHE A 132 -2.55 6.49 9.26
CA PHE A 132 -2.59 7.66 8.37
C PHE A 132 -3.94 8.32 8.26
N SER A 133 -4.99 7.76 8.85
CA SER A 133 -6.34 8.26 8.70
C SER A 133 -7.11 8.12 10.02
N ASP A 134 -8.37 7.71 9.97
CA ASP A 134 -9.23 7.63 11.14
C ASP A 134 -9.99 6.31 11.22
N ASP A 135 -10.83 6.17 12.23
CA ASP A 135 -11.61 4.95 12.45
C ASP A 135 -12.61 4.69 11.32
N LYS A 136 -13.16 5.73 10.71
CA LYS A 136 -14.09 5.58 9.59
C LYS A 136 -13.37 5.00 8.38
N SER A 137 -12.17 5.51 8.09
CA SER A 137 -11.36 4.98 7.00
C SER A 137 -10.98 3.53 7.25
N LYS A 138 -10.60 3.21 8.49
CA LYS A 138 -10.28 1.84 8.88
C LYS A 138 -11.44 0.90 8.60
N GLN A 139 -12.66 1.26 9.01
CA GLN A 139 -13.85 0.46 8.79
C GLN A 139 -14.18 0.34 7.31
N PHE A 140 -14.06 1.44 6.58
CA PHE A 140 -14.32 1.46 5.14
C PHE A 140 -13.35 0.54 4.40
N ILE A 141 -12.06 0.67 4.67
CA ILE A 141 -11.03 -0.14 4.01
C ILE A 141 -11.23 -1.62 4.34
N ASN A 142 -11.50 -1.92 5.60
CA ASN A 142 -11.74 -3.30 6.01
C ASN A 142 -12.94 -3.89 5.25
N GLY A 143 -14.02 -3.12 5.10
CA GLY A 143 -15.20 -3.58 4.36
C GLY A 143 -14.92 -3.86 2.89
N VAL A 144 -14.19 -2.96 2.23
CA VAL A 144 -13.82 -3.15 0.83
C VAL A 144 -12.96 -4.40 0.66
N LEU A 145 -11.96 -4.57 1.52
CA LEU A 145 -11.07 -5.72 1.43
C LEU A 145 -11.77 -7.03 1.77
N ALA A 146 -12.70 -7.00 2.72
CA ALA A 146 -13.51 -8.18 3.03
C ALA A 146 -14.33 -8.63 1.82
N GLY A 147 -14.87 -7.67 1.07
CA GLY A 147 -15.60 -7.98 -0.16
C GLY A 147 -14.70 -8.65 -1.20
N LEU A 148 -13.50 -8.12 -1.40
CA LEU A 148 -12.55 -8.71 -2.33
C LEU A 148 -12.15 -10.13 -1.88
N LEU A 149 -11.84 -10.32 -0.61
CA LEU A 149 -11.45 -11.63 -0.09
C LEU A 149 -12.55 -12.67 -0.31
N LYS A 150 -13.78 -12.29 -0.11
CA LYS A 150 -14.91 -13.18 -0.32
C LYS A 150 -14.95 -13.66 -1.76
N ASP A 151 -14.73 -12.76 -2.71
CA ASP A 151 -14.72 -13.11 -4.12
C ASP A 151 -13.53 -13.97 -4.50
N LEU A 152 -12.37 -13.72 -3.90
CA LEU A 152 -11.16 -14.50 -4.19
C LEU A 152 -11.27 -15.96 -3.70
N LYS A 153 -12.08 -16.21 -2.69
CA LYS A 153 -12.28 -17.57 -2.16
C LYS A 153 -13.26 -18.38 -3.00
N ASN A 154 -14.02 -17.74 -3.82
CA ASN A 154 -14.97 -18.38 -4.73
C ASN A 154 -14.31 -18.58 -6.08
#